data_e695605afc62f10a268c659842401926
#
_entry.id   e695605afc62f10a268c659842401926
#
_cell.length_a   1.000
_cell.length_b   1.000
_cell.length_c   1.000
_cell.angle_alpha   90.00
_cell.angle_beta   90.00
_cell.angle_gamma   90.00
#
_symmetry.space_group_name_H-M   'P 1'
#
loop_
_entity.id
_entity.type
_entity.pdbx_description
1 polymer ?
#
loop_
_entity_poly.entity_id
_entity_poly.type
_entity_poly.pdbx_seq_one_letter_code
_entity_poly.pdbx_strand_id
1 'polypeptide(L)'
;MNKGLIMRGRTKIVIAALIAAAGYVAFKDDIAKLWENLHVRIAEYPQPKKTVWLDQGISKEKLSWFYHADQGTRTFGMPFEWFMALEQPTIPWLVFTEADPLSDPAYLDRYGFIPDTIIPGKKALPIGIAQGGPMLDPSGAPWRNPRSKQDMTGVGLTCAACHTGRFTYKDTAVIIDGGPALTDLFKLKQGMGVALLFTRLIPTRFDRFAERILGPDSAVADREILKYQIDQVLTQLKAVKNLEEAVASQSVLEGYGRLDALNRIGNQVFSIDLKKPENYAGSSAPVHYPRIWNTPWFDWVQYNGSIMQPMVRNAGESLGVSAELNLLDPSKGLFKSSVNVDSLNEMEQMIAGDPPSLEKGFSGLKSPRWPSDILPPIDEKLAAQGGELYKVHCQECHRPPVSTKAFFDFNNKDWWTKNEVGQPVLKIENIPIEHIGTDPAQAADMIARTVATPPHLGITETGFGFALGKLVQKTVDVIYDQRKLDEKQRNALNGNMPNEIQGKLEYKVRPLNGVWATPPYLHNGSVPNVYALLSPVDERPKKFYLGNREYDPVNLGYKYDKLTNGFEFDTSIRGNWNTGHEFADKPPKTKGVIGKKLAPDERKAIIEYLKTL
;
A
#
# COMPACT_ATOMS: atom_id res chain seq x y z
N MET A 1 -57.84 44.25 -0.78
CA MET A 1 -57.56 43.01 -0.03
C MET A 1 -56.29 42.32 -0.59
N ASN A 2 -55.08 42.77 -0.38
CA ASN A 2 -53.87 41.99 -0.77
C ASN A 2 -52.59 42.34 0.01
N LYS A 3 -52.65 43.16 1.08
CA LYS A 3 -51.45 43.47 1.89
C LYS A 3 -51.15 42.41 2.98
N GLY A 4 -52.13 41.60 3.39
CA GLY A 4 -51.96 40.57 4.45
C GLY A 4 -51.29 39.29 4.00
N LEU A 5 -51.37 38.92 2.70
CA LEU A 5 -50.79 37.68 2.18
C LEU A 5 -49.28 37.78 1.93
N ILE A 6 -48.80 38.99 1.56
CA ILE A 6 -47.37 39.25 1.29
C ILE A 6 -46.59 39.31 2.59
N MET A 7 -47.17 39.85 3.69
CA MET A 7 -46.55 39.87 5.01
C MET A 7 -46.37 38.44 5.59
N ARG A 8 -47.35 37.53 5.40
CA ARG A 8 -47.25 36.15 5.89
C ARG A 8 -46.14 35.34 5.16
N GLY A 9 -45.91 35.60 3.89
CA GLY A 9 -44.81 34.98 3.16
C GLY A 9 -43.42 35.44 3.61
N ARG A 10 -43.23 36.75 3.74
CA ARG A 10 -41.98 37.35 4.23
C ARG A 10 -41.64 36.93 5.67
N THR A 11 -42.64 36.87 6.57
CA THR A 11 -42.46 36.40 7.93
C THR A 11 -42.03 34.94 8.01
N LYS A 12 -42.59 34.07 7.17
CA LYS A 12 -42.19 32.65 7.07
C LYS A 12 -40.76 32.49 6.56
N ILE A 13 -40.35 33.30 5.57
CA ILE A 13 -38.97 33.30 5.05
C ILE A 13 -37.98 33.77 6.11
N VAL A 14 -38.31 34.83 6.86
CA VAL A 14 -37.49 35.36 7.95
C VAL A 14 -37.39 34.35 9.10
N ILE A 15 -38.47 33.67 9.47
CA ILE A 15 -38.45 32.62 10.51
C ILE A 15 -37.64 31.43 10.05
N ALA A 16 -37.77 30.97 8.80
CA ALA A 16 -36.96 29.89 8.23
C ALA A 16 -35.46 30.28 8.20
N ALA A 17 -35.12 31.51 7.85
CA ALA A 17 -33.74 32.01 7.87
C ALA A 17 -33.18 32.10 9.29
N LEU A 18 -34.00 32.54 10.28
CA LEU A 18 -33.60 32.58 11.69
C LEU A 18 -33.44 31.18 12.29
N ILE A 19 -34.29 30.21 11.93
CA ILE A 19 -34.14 28.80 12.34
C ILE A 19 -32.90 28.19 11.71
N ALA A 20 -32.62 28.47 10.44
CA ALA A 20 -31.39 28.06 9.77
C ALA A 20 -30.14 28.69 10.39
N ALA A 21 -30.20 29.97 10.74
CA ALA A 21 -29.09 30.67 11.41
C ALA A 21 -28.89 30.17 12.84
N ALA A 22 -29.96 29.95 13.61
CA ALA A 22 -29.88 29.36 14.96
C ALA A 22 -29.38 27.92 14.93
N GLY A 23 -29.83 27.12 13.97
CA GLY A 23 -29.31 25.78 13.71
C GLY A 23 -27.83 25.82 13.32
N TYR A 24 -27.40 26.76 12.48
CA TYR A 24 -25.99 26.93 12.13
C TYR A 24 -25.14 27.28 13.35
N VAL A 25 -25.57 28.17 14.23
CA VAL A 25 -24.82 28.55 15.44
C VAL A 25 -24.76 27.39 16.46
N ALA A 26 -25.85 26.63 16.61
CA ALA A 26 -25.93 25.51 17.54
C ALA A 26 -25.11 24.30 17.10
N PHE A 27 -24.94 24.10 15.79
CA PHE A 27 -24.25 22.93 15.19
C PHE A 27 -23.02 23.34 14.36
N LYS A 28 -22.49 24.53 14.57
CA LYS A 28 -21.35 25.07 13.79
C LYS A 28 -20.15 24.13 13.77
N ASP A 29 -19.80 23.56 14.92
CA ASP A 29 -18.65 22.66 15.03
C ASP A 29 -18.93 21.30 14.38
N ASP A 30 -20.16 20.81 14.44
CA ASP A 30 -20.57 19.57 13.77
C ASP A 30 -20.65 19.77 12.25
N ILE A 31 -21.13 20.93 11.80
CA ILE A 31 -21.14 21.32 10.39
C ILE A 31 -19.71 21.49 9.87
N ALA A 32 -18.82 22.11 10.64
CA ALA A 32 -17.41 22.26 10.28
C ALA A 32 -16.71 20.91 10.17
N LYS A 33 -16.92 20.00 11.13
CA LYS A 33 -16.40 18.62 11.07
C LYS A 33 -16.97 17.84 9.88
N LEU A 34 -18.27 17.97 9.63
CA LEU A 34 -18.89 17.34 8.46
C LEU A 34 -18.28 17.90 7.17
N TRP A 35 -18.08 19.20 7.10
CA TRP A 35 -17.46 19.87 5.95
C TRP A 35 -16.01 19.41 5.73
N GLU A 36 -15.20 19.29 6.79
CA GLU A 36 -13.84 18.76 6.71
C GLU A 36 -13.82 17.31 6.26
N ASN A 37 -14.74 16.48 6.75
CA ASN A 37 -14.85 15.07 6.34
C ASN A 37 -15.30 14.91 4.87
N LEU A 38 -16.08 15.85 4.34
CA LEU A 38 -16.53 15.84 2.94
C LEU A 38 -15.51 16.46 1.97
N HIS A 39 -14.55 17.25 2.49
CA HIS A 39 -13.50 17.86 1.69
C HIS A 39 -12.20 17.07 1.77
N VAL A 40 -12.01 16.18 0.80
CA VAL A 40 -10.74 15.45 0.69
C VAL A 40 -9.65 16.39 0.15
N ARG A 41 -8.85 16.92 1.06
CA ARG A 41 -7.72 17.80 0.71
C ARG A 41 -6.54 16.94 0.24
N ILE A 42 -6.20 17.05 -1.04
CA ILE A 42 -5.13 16.28 -1.68
C ILE A 42 -4.11 17.25 -2.23
N ALA A 43 -2.83 16.89 -2.15
CA ALA A 43 -1.76 17.68 -2.73
C ALA A 43 -1.94 17.80 -4.26
N GLU A 44 -1.56 18.95 -4.79
CA GLU A 44 -1.53 19.18 -6.23
C GLU A 44 -0.08 19.19 -6.70
N TYR A 45 0.16 18.59 -7.85
CA TYR A 45 1.50 18.44 -8.40
C TYR A 45 1.57 19.04 -9.80
N PRO A 46 2.69 19.72 -10.15
CA PRO A 46 2.96 20.05 -11.54
C PRO A 46 2.94 18.78 -12.40
N GLN A 47 2.29 18.85 -13.56
CA GLN A 47 2.31 17.74 -14.50
C GLN A 47 3.69 17.65 -15.15
N PRO A 48 4.30 16.46 -15.20
CA PRO A 48 5.58 16.28 -15.86
C PRO A 48 5.42 16.42 -17.37
N LYS A 49 6.41 17.03 -18.05
CA LYS A 49 6.42 17.11 -19.52
C LYS A 49 6.79 15.79 -20.18
N LYS A 50 7.53 14.94 -19.46
CA LYS A 50 8.01 13.64 -19.93
C LYS A 50 7.88 12.59 -18.84
N THR A 51 7.49 11.39 -19.23
CA THR A 51 7.50 10.21 -18.35
C THR A 51 8.45 9.16 -18.93
N VAL A 52 9.32 8.62 -18.10
CA VAL A 52 10.33 7.62 -18.46
C VAL A 52 10.18 6.41 -17.56
N TRP A 53 10.10 5.22 -18.14
CA TRP A 53 10.21 3.92 -17.46
C TRP A 53 11.66 3.47 -17.52
N LEU A 54 12.25 3.14 -16.38
CA LEU A 54 13.61 2.60 -16.34
C LEU A 54 13.60 1.16 -16.86
N ASP A 55 14.66 0.78 -17.58
CA ASP A 55 14.83 -0.61 -17.99
C ASP A 55 15.27 -1.46 -16.78
N GLN A 56 14.36 -2.30 -16.32
CA GLN A 56 14.58 -3.23 -15.21
C GLN A 56 14.50 -4.70 -15.66
N GLY A 57 14.64 -4.96 -16.96
CA GLY A 57 14.74 -6.30 -17.54
C GLY A 57 13.40 -7.01 -17.76
N ILE A 58 12.27 -6.33 -17.63
CA ILE A 58 10.93 -6.87 -17.90
C ILE A 58 10.31 -6.15 -19.10
N SER A 59 9.63 -6.88 -20.00
CA SER A 59 9.00 -6.26 -21.17
C SER A 59 7.83 -5.37 -20.77
N LYS A 60 7.53 -4.36 -21.61
CA LYS A 60 6.43 -3.43 -21.38
C LYS A 60 5.07 -4.12 -21.31
N GLU A 61 4.87 -5.17 -22.11
CA GLU A 61 3.64 -5.96 -22.13
C GLU A 61 3.47 -6.71 -20.81
N LYS A 62 4.55 -7.29 -20.28
CA LYS A 62 4.51 -7.98 -18.99
C LYS A 62 4.31 -7.02 -17.82
N LEU A 63 4.92 -5.84 -17.86
CA LEU A 63 4.68 -4.78 -16.88
C LEU A 63 3.24 -4.27 -16.97
N SER A 64 2.71 -4.02 -18.17
CA SER A 64 1.30 -3.64 -18.36
C SER A 64 0.33 -4.69 -17.81
N TRP A 65 0.66 -5.98 -17.92
CA TRP A 65 -0.09 -7.04 -17.26
C TRP A 65 0.02 -6.95 -15.73
N PHE A 66 1.23 -6.85 -15.18
CA PHE A 66 1.49 -6.74 -13.74
C PHE A 66 0.75 -5.58 -13.08
N TYR A 67 0.64 -4.45 -13.78
CA TYR A 67 -0.04 -3.27 -13.26
C TYR A 67 -1.53 -3.49 -12.98
N HIS A 68 -2.17 -4.42 -13.71
CA HIS A 68 -3.61 -4.63 -13.66
C HIS A 68 -3.99 -6.10 -13.44
N ALA A 69 -3.05 -6.96 -13.05
CA ALA A 69 -3.29 -8.37 -12.83
C ALA A 69 -4.26 -8.58 -11.65
N ASP A 70 -5.41 -9.20 -11.92
CA ASP A 70 -6.40 -9.48 -10.89
C ASP A 70 -5.86 -10.44 -9.82
N GLN A 71 -5.97 -10.02 -8.57
CA GLN A 71 -5.60 -10.82 -7.38
C GLN A 71 -6.82 -11.36 -6.63
N GLY A 72 -8.01 -11.19 -7.18
CA GLY A 72 -9.27 -11.55 -6.53
C GLY A 72 -9.75 -10.51 -5.53
N THR A 73 -9.21 -9.29 -5.54
CA THR A 73 -9.46 -8.25 -4.53
C THR A 73 -10.65 -7.36 -4.90
N ARG A 74 -11.29 -6.79 -3.87
CA ARG A 74 -12.37 -5.79 -3.99
C ARG A 74 -12.15 -4.67 -2.96
N THR A 75 -10.97 -4.12 -2.94
CA THR A 75 -10.43 -3.25 -1.89
C THR A 75 -11.33 -2.08 -1.51
N PHE A 76 -12.07 -1.53 -2.47
CA PHE A 76 -12.90 -0.36 -2.25
C PHE A 76 -14.36 -0.69 -1.92
N GLY A 77 -14.71 -1.98 -1.86
CA GLY A 77 -16.04 -2.45 -1.45
C GLY A 77 -17.19 -1.96 -2.35
N MET A 78 -16.90 -1.63 -3.61
CA MET A 78 -17.89 -1.22 -4.59
C MET A 78 -17.70 -1.91 -5.93
N PRO A 79 -18.75 -2.06 -6.75
CA PRO A 79 -18.65 -2.59 -8.10
C PRO A 79 -17.72 -1.78 -9.01
N PHE A 80 -16.99 -2.48 -9.87
CA PHE A 80 -16.09 -1.88 -10.84
C PHE A 80 -16.81 -0.92 -11.79
N GLU A 81 -17.99 -1.30 -12.28
CA GLU A 81 -18.80 -0.45 -13.13
C GLU A 81 -19.20 0.86 -12.42
N TRP A 82 -19.43 0.80 -11.10
CA TRP A 82 -19.74 2.00 -10.32
C TRP A 82 -18.55 2.94 -10.22
N PHE A 83 -17.36 2.39 -9.97
CA PHE A 83 -16.12 3.17 -9.95
C PHE A 83 -15.92 3.92 -11.28
N MET A 84 -16.21 3.26 -12.41
CA MET A 84 -16.12 3.88 -13.73
C MET A 84 -17.21 4.91 -14.01
N ALA A 85 -18.39 4.78 -13.39
CA ALA A 85 -19.55 5.62 -13.61
C ALA A 85 -19.68 6.81 -12.64
N LEU A 86 -19.01 6.75 -11.48
CA LEU A 86 -19.05 7.80 -10.46
C LEU A 86 -18.34 9.07 -10.94
N GLU A 87 -18.86 10.20 -10.51
CA GLU A 87 -18.23 11.51 -10.67
C GLU A 87 -17.36 11.86 -9.48
N GLN A 88 -16.32 12.66 -9.69
CA GLN A 88 -15.46 13.18 -8.63
C GLN A 88 -16.28 13.90 -7.54
N PRO A 89 -15.87 13.83 -6.25
CA PRO A 89 -16.54 14.54 -5.17
C PRO A 89 -16.29 16.05 -5.31
N THR A 90 -17.30 16.77 -5.77
CA THR A 90 -17.25 18.22 -5.99
C THR A 90 -18.00 18.97 -4.90
N ILE A 91 -17.72 20.26 -4.76
CA ILE A 91 -18.40 21.14 -3.81
C ILE A 91 -19.91 21.25 -4.13
N PRO A 92 -20.81 21.15 -3.14
CA PRO A 92 -22.26 21.03 -3.37
C PRO A 92 -22.92 22.09 -4.27
N TRP A 93 -22.44 23.32 -4.31
CA TRP A 93 -23.03 24.35 -5.19
C TRP A 93 -22.73 24.15 -6.67
N LEU A 94 -21.78 23.24 -7.01
CA LEU A 94 -21.47 22.85 -8.38
C LEU A 94 -22.17 21.55 -8.79
N VAL A 95 -23.03 20.98 -7.94
CA VAL A 95 -23.64 19.65 -8.14
C VAL A 95 -24.65 19.59 -9.28
N PHE A 96 -25.12 20.72 -9.77
CA PHE A 96 -26.04 20.77 -10.92
C PHE A 96 -25.31 20.54 -12.25
N THR A 97 -23.99 20.73 -12.29
CA THR A 97 -23.17 20.41 -13.45
C THR A 97 -22.60 19.00 -13.33
N GLU A 98 -22.36 18.37 -14.46
CA GLU A 98 -21.64 17.11 -14.53
C GLU A 98 -20.18 17.36 -14.11
N ALA A 99 -19.66 16.51 -13.22
CA ALA A 99 -18.26 16.53 -12.84
C ALA A 99 -17.49 15.47 -13.62
N ASP A 100 -16.16 15.62 -13.70
CA ASP A 100 -15.30 14.64 -14.33
C ASP A 100 -15.42 13.26 -13.67
N PRO A 101 -15.14 12.17 -14.39
CA PRO A 101 -15.19 10.82 -13.84
C PRO A 101 -14.25 10.65 -12.63
N LEU A 102 -14.71 9.91 -11.62
CA LEU A 102 -13.89 9.51 -10.47
C LEU A 102 -12.65 8.69 -10.90
N SER A 103 -12.82 7.89 -11.96
CA SER A 103 -11.77 7.05 -12.54
C SER A 103 -10.78 7.81 -13.45
N ASP A 104 -10.89 9.14 -13.55
CA ASP A 104 -9.96 9.95 -14.33
C ASP A 104 -8.52 9.77 -13.83
N PRO A 105 -7.57 9.42 -14.72
CA PRO A 105 -6.19 9.16 -14.31
C PRO A 105 -5.49 10.37 -13.67
N ALA A 106 -5.79 11.60 -14.10
CA ALA A 106 -5.20 12.81 -13.53
C ALA A 106 -5.75 13.08 -12.12
N TYR A 107 -7.04 12.75 -11.90
CA TYR A 107 -7.63 12.82 -10.56
C TYR A 107 -7.01 11.80 -9.61
N LEU A 108 -6.87 10.54 -10.05
CA LEU A 108 -6.29 9.47 -9.24
C LEU A 108 -4.79 9.66 -9.00
N ASP A 109 -4.10 10.33 -9.92
CA ASP A 109 -2.70 10.73 -9.76
C ASP A 109 -2.47 11.61 -8.52
N ARG A 110 -3.43 12.43 -8.14
CA ARG A 110 -3.34 13.26 -6.92
C ARG A 110 -3.23 12.42 -5.65
N TYR A 111 -3.74 11.18 -5.66
CA TYR A 111 -3.60 10.19 -4.58
C TYR A 111 -2.38 9.30 -4.71
N GLY A 112 -1.51 9.56 -5.70
CA GLY A 112 -0.29 8.80 -5.94
C GLY A 112 -0.43 7.64 -6.93
N PHE A 113 -1.63 7.40 -7.50
CA PHE A 113 -1.83 6.36 -8.52
C PHE A 113 -1.33 6.85 -9.87
N ILE A 114 -0.31 6.19 -10.39
CA ILE A 114 0.41 6.61 -11.60
C ILE A 114 -0.44 6.33 -12.84
N PRO A 115 -0.70 7.29 -13.74
CA PRO A 115 -1.33 7.02 -15.01
C PRO A 115 -0.53 5.99 -15.83
N ASP A 116 -1.17 4.91 -16.26
CA ASP A 116 -0.51 3.90 -17.10
C ASP A 116 -0.47 4.36 -18.56
N THR A 117 0.71 4.75 -18.99
CA THR A 117 1.01 5.12 -20.38
C THR A 117 2.19 4.30 -20.96
N ILE A 118 2.49 3.13 -20.35
CA ILE A 118 3.64 2.30 -20.76
C ILE A 118 3.46 1.74 -22.18
N ILE A 119 2.22 1.45 -22.58
CA ILE A 119 1.87 1.07 -23.94
C ILE A 119 1.22 2.29 -24.62
N PRO A 120 1.90 2.92 -25.57
CA PRO A 120 1.38 4.11 -26.25
C PRO A 120 0.01 3.87 -26.90
N GLY A 121 -0.93 4.79 -26.68
CA GLY A 121 -2.27 4.74 -27.25
C GLY A 121 -3.25 3.76 -26.60
N LYS A 122 -2.82 2.92 -25.67
CA LYS A 122 -3.69 2.04 -24.89
C LYS A 122 -4.34 2.84 -23.76
N LYS A 123 -5.67 2.88 -23.72
CA LYS A 123 -6.40 3.38 -22.55
C LYS A 123 -6.32 2.32 -21.44
N ALA A 124 -5.78 2.68 -20.31
CA ALA A 124 -5.69 1.82 -19.14
C ALA A 124 -6.11 2.58 -17.88
N LEU A 125 -6.45 1.83 -16.84
CA LEU A 125 -6.60 2.38 -15.49
C LEU A 125 -5.23 2.84 -14.98
N PRO A 126 -5.17 3.67 -13.95
CA PRO A 126 -3.91 3.93 -13.25
C PRO A 126 -3.29 2.65 -12.71
N ILE A 127 -1.96 2.61 -12.66
CA ILE A 127 -1.18 1.48 -12.17
C ILE A 127 -1.66 1.07 -10.79
N GLY A 128 -1.89 -0.22 -10.60
CA GLY A 128 -2.30 -0.79 -9.33
C GLY A 128 -3.80 -0.90 -9.11
N ILE A 129 -4.63 -0.50 -10.07
CA ILE A 129 -6.08 -0.67 -10.02
C ILE A 129 -6.51 -1.73 -11.04
N ALA A 130 -7.33 -2.69 -10.60
CA ALA A 130 -7.87 -3.75 -11.44
C ALA A 130 -9.36 -4.00 -11.18
N GLN A 131 -10.03 -4.56 -12.17
CA GLN A 131 -11.29 -5.28 -11.97
C GLN A 131 -10.95 -6.59 -11.29
N GLY A 132 -11.58 -6.87 -10.14
CA GLY A 132 -11.16 -7.95 -9.25
C GLY A 132 -12.29 -8.91 -8.88
N GLY A 133 -12.24 -9.40 -7.65
CA GLY A 133 -13.13 -10.44 -7.13
C GLY A 133 -14.62 -10.15 -7.19
N PRO A 134 -15.47 -11.16 -6.94
CA PRO A 134 -16.92 -11.02 -7.02
C PRO A 134 -17.44 -10.06 -5.95
N MET A 135 -18.42 -9.23 -6.32
CA MET A 135 -19.23 -8.51 -5.33
C MET A 135 -20.31 -9.42 -4.79
N LEU A 136 -20.39 -9.54 -3.46
CA LEU A 136 -21.40 -10.33 -2.78
C LEU A 136 -22.28 -9.44 -1.92
N ASP A 137 -23.58 -9.77 -1.87
CA ASP A 137 -24.51 -9.14 -0.95
C ASP A 137 -24.31 -9.65 0.49
N PRO A 138 -24.99 -9.08 1.50
CA PRO A 138 -24.88 -9.53 2.89
C PRO A 138 -25.28 -10.99 3.13
N SER A 139 -26.02 -11.62 2.19
CA SER A 139 -26.38 -13.05 2.23
C SER A 139 -25.29 -13.94 1.63
N GLY A 140 -24.29 -13.33 0.96
CA GLY A 140 -23.23 -14.01 0.23
C GLY A 140 -23.63 -14.44 -1.19
N ALA A 141 -24.73 -13.91 -1.74
CA ALA A 141 -25.11 -14.11 -3.13
C ALA A 141 -24.40 -13.07 -4.03
N PRO A 142 -24.08 -13.40 -5.30
CA PRO A 142 -23.50 -12.42 -6.22
C PRO A 142 -24.40 -11.20 -6.40
N TRP A 143 -23.84 -10.02 -6.29
CA TRP A 143 -24.52 -8.78 -6.66
C TRP A 143 -24.69 -8.73 -8.16
N ARG A 144 -25.89 -8.32 -8.58
CA ARG A 144 -26.25 -8.22 -9.99
C ARG A 144 -26.65 -6.81 -10.35
N ASN A 145 -26.27 -6.41 -11.57
CA ASN A 145 -26.81 -5.20 -12.16
C ASN A 145 -28.35 -5.32 -12.24
N PRO A 146 -29.11 -4.36 -11.72
CA PRO A 146 -30.55 -4.46 -11.64
C PRO A 146 -31.25 -4.70 -12.99
N ARG A 147 -30.71 -4.16 -14.08
CA ARG A 147 -31.29 -4.28 -15.43
C ARG A 147 -30.75 -5.48 -16.19
N SER A 148 -29.44 -5.58 -16.36
CA SER A 148 -28.82 -6.65 -17.17
C SER A 148 -28.81 -8.01 -16.47
N LYS A 149 -28.97 -8.06 -15.16
CA LYS A 149 -28.88 -9.26 -14.29
C LYS A 149 -27.49 -9.92 -14.32
N GLN A 150 -26.50 -9.27 -14.91
CA GLN A 150 -25.10 -9.75 -14.89
C GLN A 150 -24.50 -9.59 -13.49
N ASP A 151 -23.70 -10.57 -13.08
CA ASP A 151 -22.96 -10.53 -11.84
C ASP A 151 -21.91 -9.39 -11.89
N MET A 152 -21.80 -8.64 -10.80
CA MET A 152 -20.86 -7.53 -10.67
C MET A 152 -19.57 -7.97 -10.00
N THR A 153 -18.46 -7.43 -10.45
CA THR A 153 -17.14 -7.60 -9.84
C THR A 153 -16.71 -6.33 -9.12
N GLY A 154 -15.79 -6.45 -8.17
CA GLY A 154 -15.30 -5.33 -7.40
C GLY A 154 -14.16 -4.58 -8.08
N VAL A 155 -13.89 -3.35 -7.62
CA VAL A 155 -12.65 -2.66 -7.92
C VAL A 155 -11.63 -2.95 -6.82
N GLY A 156 -10.47 -3.47 -7.21
CA GLY A 156 -9.43 -3.91 -6.31
C GLY A 156 -8.07 -3.28 -6.57
N LEU A 157 -7.16 -3.49 -5.64
CA LEU A 157 -5.75 -3.14 -5.79
C LEU A 157 -4.95 -4.36 -6.24
N THR A 158 -3.87 -4.09 -6.98
CA THR A 158 -2.82 -5.06 -7.31
C THR A 158 -1.53 -4.73 -6.56
N CYS A 159 -0.53 -5.64 -6.56
CA CYS A 159 0.79 -5.39 -5.98
C CYS A 159 1.42 -4.09 -6.49
N ALA A 160 1.18 -3.74 -7.76
CA ALA A 160 1.71 -2.53 -8.37
C ALA A 160 1.24 -1.23 -7.71
N ALA A 161 0.09 -1.21 -7.02
CA ALA A 161 -0.41 -0.04 -6.28
C ALA A 161 0.55 0.45 -5.19
N CYS A 162 1.28 -0.48 -4.57
CA CYS A 162 2.25 -0.21 -3.51
C CYS A 162 3.70 -0.36 -4.01
N HIS A 163 3.91 -1.10 -5.11
CA HIS A 163 5.22 -1.50 -5.60
C HIS A 163 5.52 -1.03 -7.04
N THR A 164 5.04 0.17 -7.38
CA THR A 164 5.52 0.92 -8.56
C THR A 164 5.75 2.35 -8.12
N GLY A 165 7.03 2.71 -7.99
CA GLY A 165 7.46 4.02 -7.53
C GLY A 165 7.50 5.05 -8.64
N ARG A 166 7.41 6.34 -8.26
CA ARG A 166 7.63 7.46 -9.15
C ARG A 166 8.30 8.59 -8.40
N PHE A 167 9.30 9.18 -9.03
CA PHE A 167 9.79 10.49 -8.64
C PHE A 167 9.78 11.44 -9.84
N THR A 168 9.86 12.74 -9.56
CA THR A 168 10.00 13.78 -10.58
C THR A 168 11.34 14.49 -10.37
N TYR A 169 12.09 14.69 -11.44
CA TYR A 169 13.26 15.54 -11.43
C TYR A 169 13.12 16.57 -12.53
N LYS A 170 13.06 17.85 -12.16
CA LYS A 170 12.67 18.95 -13.06
C LYS A 170 11.31 18.60 -13.71
N ASP A 171 11.24 18.53 -15.02
CA ASP A 171 10.02 18.28 -15.80
C ASP A 171 9.83 16.79 -16.18
N THR A 172 10.66 15.88 -15.67
CA THR A 172 10.64 14.45 -16.02
C THR A 172 10.19 13.61 -14.86
N ALA A 173 9.11 12.84 -15.04
CA ALA A 173 8.72 11.76 -14.14
C ALA A 173 9.48 10.48 -14.51
N VAL A 174 10.04 9.81 -13.51
CA VAL A 174 10.75 8.54 -13.65
C VAL A 174 9.98 7.46 -12.91
N ILE A 175 9.61 6.40 -13.61
CA ILE A 175 8.86 5.26 -13.07
C ILE A 175 9.82 4.14 -12.74
N ILE A 176 9.61 3.52 -11.57
CA ILE A 176 10.44 2.46 -11.01
C ILE A 176 9.58 1.27 -10.63
N ASP A 177 9.68 0.21 -11.41
CA ASP A 177 8.96 -1.03 -11.12
C ASP A 177 9.54 -1.74 -9.91
N GLY A 178 8.68 -2.28 -9.07
CA GLY A 178 9.07 -2.91 -7.81
C GLY A 178 9.56 -1.92 -6.73
N GLY A 179 9.59 -0.63 -7.02
CA GLY A 179 9.94 0.44 -6.07
C GLY A 179 8.73 0.88 -5.23
N PRO A 180 8.97 1.61 -4.12
CA PRO A 180 7.90 2.09 -3.25
C PRO A 180 7.05 3.16 -3.96
N ALA A 181 5.73 2.94 -3.97
CA ALA A 181 4.77 3.93 -4.44
C ALA A 181 4.56 5.06 -3.41
N LEU A 182 4.00 6.18 -3.86
CA LEU A 182 3.56 7.28 -3.00
C LEU A 182 2.03 7.37 -2.94
N THR A 183 1.34 6.22 -2.87
CA THR A 183 -0.12 6.21 -2.78
C THR A 183 -0.62 6.57 -1.39
N ASP A 184 -1.70 7.35 -1.33
CA ASP A 184 -2.47 7.64 -0.10
C ASP A 184 -3.83 6.92 -0.20
N LEU A 185 -3.86 5.68 0.26
CA LEU A 185 -5.04 4.81 0.18
C LEU A 185 -6.18 5.30 1.06
N PHE A 186 -5.86 5.92 2.20
CA PHE A 186 -6.88 6.43 3.11
C PHE A 186 -7.68 7.57 2.45
N LYS A 187 -6.98 8.56 1.89
CA LYS A 187 -7.64 9.68 1.20
C LYS A 187 -8.42 9.22 -0.03
N LEU A 188 -7.91 8.24 -0.80
CA LEU A 188 -8.66 7.70 -1.94
C LEU A 188 -9.97 7.03 -1.49
N LYS A 189 -9.93 6.16 -0.47
CA LYS A 189 -11.14 5.55 0.11
C LYS A 189 -12.14 6.61 0.58
N GLN A 190 -11.66 7.65 1.24
CA GLN A 190 -12.50 8.79 1.66
C GLN A 190 -13.14 9.48 0.46
N GLY A 191 -12.36 9.78 -0.59
CA GLY A 191 -12.87 10.42 -1.81
C GLY A 191 -13.93 9.59 -2.52
N MET A 192 -13.73 8.28 -2.62
CA MET A 192 -14.70 7.34 -3.20
C MET A 192 -15.99 7.28 -2.37
N GLY A 193 -15.88 7.23 -1.05
CA GLY A 193 -17.04 7.24 -0.15
C GLY A 193 -17.86 8.52 -0.27
N VAL A 194 -17.20 9.69 -0.36
CA VAL A 194 -17.88 10.98 -0.57
C VAL A 194 -18.54 11.05 -1.95
N ALA A 195 -17.88 10.56 -3.01
CA ALA A 195 -18.45 10.51 -4.36
C ALA A 195 -19.75 9.67 -4.39
N LEU A 196 -19.71 8.49 -3.75
CA LEU A 196 -20.88 7.61 -3.64
C LEU A 196 -22.01 8.25 -2.81
N LEU A 197 -21.67 8.90 -1.67
CA LEU A 197 -22.62 9.62 -0.83
C LEU A 197 -23.30 10.76 -1.62
N PHE A 198 -22.54 11.57 -2.36
CA PHE A 198 -23.11 12.63 -3.19
C PHE A 198 -24.00 12.06 -4.30
N THR A 199 -23.59 10.96 -4.91
CA THR A 199 -24.42 10.27 -5.92
C THR A 199 -25.75 9.80 -5.31
N ARG A 200 -25.75 9.31 -4.07
CA ARG A 200 -26.97 8.86 -3.40
C ARG A 200 -27.90 10.02 -2.99
N LEU A 201 -27.32 11.14 -2.54
CA LEU A 201 -28.08 12.25 -1.95
C LEU A 201 -28.55 13.29 -2.97
N ILE A 202 -27.86 13.42 -4.11
CA ILE A 202 -28.13 14.48 -5.10
C ILE A 202 -28.86 13.87 -6.29
N PRO A 203 -30.16 14.19 -6.51
CA PRO A 203 -30.97 13.54 -7.52
C PRO A 203 -30.36 13.59 -8.93
N THR A 204 -29.84 14.73 -9.35
CA THR A 204 -29.27 14.89 -10.71
C THR A 204 -28.00 14.05 -10.90
N ARG A 205 -27.17 13.86 -9.86
CA ARG A 205 -26.03 12.94 -9.92
C ARG A 205 -26.46 11.48 -9.95
N PHE A 206 -27.47 11.14 -9.15
CA PHE A 206 -28.03 9.79 -9.19
C PHE A 206 -28.61 9.48 -10.56
N ASP A 207 -29.32 10.43 -11.18
CA ASP A 207 -29.93 10.23 -12.51
C ASP A 207 -28.85 9.92 -13.56
N ARG A 208 -27.78 10.71 -13.63
CA ARG A 208 -26.64 10.46 -14.54
C ARG A 208 -25.95 9.14 -14.25
N PHE A 209 -25.72 8.84 -12.97
CA PHE A 209 -25.11 7.58 -12.54
C PHE A 209 -25.98 6.38 -12.93
N ALA A 210 -27.29 6.45 -12.67
CA ALA A 210 -28.24 5.40 -13.03
C ALA A 210 -28.31 5.19 -14.55
N GLU A 211 -28.27 6.26 -15.33
CA GLU A 211 -28.23 6.16 -16.80
C GLU A 211 -26.96 5.44 -17.28
N ARG A 212 -25.80 5.72 -16.69
CA ARG A 212 -24.53 5.04 -17.04
C ARG A 212 -24.52 3.56 -16.64
N ILE A 213 -25.16 3.19 -15.53
CA ILE A 213 -25.18 1.80 -15.02
C ILE A 213 -26.32 0.97 -15.64
N LEU A 214 -27.49 1.55 -15.76
CA LEU A 214 -28.69 0.85 -16.21
C LEU A 214 -29.02 1.13 -17.68
N GLY A 215 -28.38 2.12 -18.30
CA GLY A 215 -28.71 2.64 -19.62
C GLY A 215 -29.91 3.59 -19.61
N PRO A 216 -30.19 4.25 -20.76
CA PRO A 216 -31.34 5.11 -20.90
C PRO A 216 -32.64 4.34 -20.71
N ASP A 217 -33.69 5.04 -20.34
CA ASP A 217 -35.06 4.50 -20.16
C ASP A 217 -35.12 3.31 -19.16
N SER A 218 -34.28 3.35 -18.12
CA SER A 218 -34.31 2.34 -17.06
C SER A 218 -35.61 2.39 -16.26
N ALA A 219 -36.19 1.21 -15.95
CA ALA A 219 -37.40 1.10 -15.16
C ALA A 219 -37.23 1.71 -13.76
N VAL A 220 -38.27 2.29 -13.20
CA VAL A 220 -38.26 2.83 -11.83
C VAL A 220 -37.84 1.77 -10.82
N ALA A 221 -38.31 0.53 -10.99
CA ALA A 221 -37.95 -0.58 -10.13
C ALA A 221 -36.43 -0.89 -10.12
N ASP A 222 -35.78 -0.87 -11.28
CA ASP A 222 -34.31 -1.10 -11.38
C ASP A 222 -33.52 0.05 -10.72
N ARG A 223 -34.01 1.29 -10.83
CA ARG A 223 -33.40 2.46 -10.16
C ARG A 223 -33.54 2.38 -8.63
N GLU A 224 -34.69 1.91 -8.11
CA GLU A 224 -34.87 1.73 -6.67
C GLU A 224 -33.98 0.59 -6.13
N ILE A 225 -33.80 -0.51 -6.89
CA ILE A 225 -32.84 -1.57 -6.53
C ILE A 225 -31.42 -1.00 -6.50
N LEU A 226 -31.03 -0.19 -7.50
CA LEU A 226 -29.70 0.46 -7.52
C LEU A 226 -29.47 1.36 -6.30
N LYS A 227 -30.47 2.17 -5.90
CA LYS A 227 -30.40 2.98 -4.68
C LYS A 227 -30.21 2.12 -3.44
N TYR A 228 -30.97 1.04 -3.33
CA TYR A 228 -30.86 0.09 -2.22
C TYR A 228 -29.44 -0.52 -2.15
N GLN A 229 -28.86 -0.92 -3.28
CA GLN A 229 -27.49 -1.42 -3.36
C GLN A 229 -26.47 -0.36 -2.89
N ILE A 230 -26.64 0.91 -3.30
CA ILE A 230 -25.80 2.03 -2.84
C ILE A 230 -25.90 2.18 -1.31
N ASP A 231 -27.11 2.13 -0.76
CA ASP A 231 -27.33 2.23 0.69
C ASP A 231 -26.65 1.08 1.46
N GLN A 232 -26.61 -0.12 0.89
CA GLN A 232 -25.87 -1.25 1.46
C GLN A 232 -24.37 -0.98 1.51
N VAL A 233 -23.75 -0.47 0.43
CA VAL A 233 -22.32 -0.10 0.42
C VAL A 233 -22.03 0.98 1.44
N LEU A 234 -22.83 2.05 1.47
CA LEU A 234 -22.65 3.14 2.43
C LEU A 234 -22.78 2.66 3.88
N THR A 235 -23.68 1.70 4.16
CA THR A 235 -23.84 1.08 5.47
C THR A 235 -22.60 0.28 5.87
N GLN A 236 -22.03 -0.49 4.93
CA GLN A 236 -20.78 -1.22 5.18
C GLN A 236 -19.59 -0.28 5.42
N LEU A 237 -19.44 0.76 4.60
CA LEU A 237 -18.38 1.77 4.80
C LEU A 237 -18.51 2.47 6.15
N LYS A 238 -19.73 2.80 6.58
CA LYS A 238 -20.00 3.37 7.91
C LYS A 238 -19.64 2.40 9.03
N ALA A 239 -19.95 1.13 8.88
CA ALA A 239 -19.62 0.10 9.89
C ALA A 239 -18.09 -0.01 10.08
N VAL A 240 -17.31 -0.04 8.98
CA VAL A 240 -15.84 -0.04 9.04
C VAL A 240 -15.31 1.25 9.68
N LYS A 241 -15.86 2.41 9.28
CA LYS A 241 -15.48 3.70 9.88
C LYS A 241 -15.71 3.73 11.39
N ASN A 242 -16.82 3.17 11.88
CA ASN A 242 -17.08 3.09 13.32
C ASN A 242 -16.03 2.23 14.05
N LEU A 243 -15.54 1.14 13.44
CA LEU A 243 -14.43 0.34 13.99
C LEU A 243 -13.13 1.14 14.02
N GLU A 244 -12.81 1.88 12.96
CA GLU A 244 -11.62 2.75 12.89
C GLU A 244 -11.69 3.85 13.96
N GLU A 245 -12.85 4.49 14.15
CA GLU A 245 -13.07 5.53 15.17
C GLU A 245 -12.92 4.97 16.60
N ALA A 246 -13.38 3.74 16.86
CA ALA A 246 -13.26 3.10 18.17
C ALA A 246 -11.79 2.89 18.61
N VAL A 247 -10.86 2.76 17.67
CA VAL A 247 -9.43 2.56 17.93
C VAL A 247 -8.56 3.75 17.51
N ALA A 248 -9.16 4.88 17.20
CA ALA A 248 -8.46 6.05 16.65
C ALA A 248 -7.32 6.54 17.57
N SER A 249 -7.51 6.50 18.90
CA SER A 249 -6.49 6.87 19.89
C SER A 249 -5.25 5.95 19.90
N GLN A 250 -5.36 4.76 19.31
CA GLN A 250 -4.28 3.78 19.20
C GLN A 250 -3.67 3.77 17.79
N SER A 251 -4.20 4.59 16.88
CA SER A 251 -3.81 4.59 15.49
C SER A 251 -2.86 5.74 15.16
N VAL A 252 -1.92 5.48 14.26
CA VAL A 252 -1.00 6.45 13.65
C VAL A 252 -1.43 6.65 12.21
N LEU A 253 -1.54 7.90 11.77
CA LEU A 253 -1.89 8.19 10.38
C LEU A 253 -0.80 7.71 9.44
N GLU A 254 -1.20 7.03 8.38
CA GLU A 254 -0.28 6.40 7.43
C GLU A 254 0.38 7.42 6.48
N GLY A 255 -0.41 8.27 5.85
CA GLY A 255 0.06 9.25 4.87
C GLY A 255 0.49 8.60 3.55
N TYR A 256 1.31 9.32 2.78
CA TYR A 256 1.78 8.86 1.48
C TYR A 256 2.83 7.77 1.60
N GLY A 257 2.66 6.68 0.82
CA GLY A 257 3.66 5.62 0.67
C GLY A 257 3.83 4.70 1.88
N ARG A 258 2.86 4.69 2.79
CA ARG A 258 2.91 3.91 4.04
C ARG A 258 1.59 3.18 4.29
N LEU A 259 1.68 2.04 4.95
CA LEU A 259 0.53 1.25 5.38
C LEU A 259 0.88 0.40 6.60
N ASP A 260 -0.01 0.31 7.57
CA ASP A 260 0.08 -0.72 8.60
C ASP A 260 -0.49 -2.05 8.08
N ALA A 261 0.26 -2.70 7.20
CA ALA A 261 -0.21 -3.87 6.47
C ALA A 261 -0.63 -5.01 7.41
N LEU A 262 0.15 -5.30 8.46
CA LEU A 262 -0.14 -6.40 9.38
C LEU A 262 -1.44 -6.18 10.14
N ASN A 263 -1.64 -4.99 10.73
CA ASN A 263 -2.87 -4.70 11.43
C ASN A 263 -4.07 -4.63 10.47
N ARG A 264 -3.91 -4.12 9.25
CA ARG A 264 -4.99 -4.09 8.25
C ARG A 264 -5.40 -5.48 7.78
N ILE A 265 -4.44 -6.39 7.51
CA ILE A 265 -4.74 -7.79 7.18
C ILE A 265 -5.51 -8.44 8.33
N GLY A 266 -5.03 -8.27 9.57
CA GLY A 266 -5.70 -8.81 10.75
C GLY A 266 -7.09 -8.24 10.98
N ASN A 267 -7.29 -6.95 10.76
CA ASN A 267 -8.58 -6.29 10.88
C ASN A 267 -9.57 -6.81 9.82
N GLN A 268 -9.12 -6.95 8.56
CA GLN A 268 -9.95 -7.49 7.51
C GLN A 268 -10.39 -8.92 7.83
N VAL A 269 -9.43 -9.81 8.09
CA VAL A 269 -9.68 -11.25 8.23
C VAL A 269 -10.36 -11.59 9.56
N PHE A 270 -9.80 -11.13 10.69
CA PHE A 270 -10.26 -11.55 12.01
C PHE A 270 -11.37 -10.68 12.59
N SER A 271 -11.59 -9.46 12.09
CA SER A 271 -12.68 -8.62 12.57
C SER A 271 -13.80 -8.51 11.54
N ILE A 272 -13.53 -8.05 10.34
CA ILE A 272 -14.57 -7.77 9.34
C ILE A 272 -15.15 -9.07 8.78
N ASP A 273 -14.31 -9.97 8.26
CA ASP A 273 -14.78 -11.23 7.64
C ASP A 273 -15.35 -12.20 8.67
N LEU A 274 -14.80 -12.23 9.88
CA LEU A 274 -15.35 -13.01 11.01
C LEU A 274 -16.51 -12.36 11.74
N LYS A 275 -16.86 -11.10 11.43
CA LYS A 275 -17.84 -10.30 12.17
C LYS A 275 -17.58 -10.26 13.68
N LYS A 276 -16.28 -10.13 14.05
CA LYS A 276 -15.77 -10.04 15.43
C LYS A 276 -15.12 -8.69 15.69
N PRO A 277 -15.89 -7.64 16.04
CA PRO A 277 -15.36 -6.30 16.27
C PRO A 277 -14.28 -6.25 17.36
N GLU A 278 -14.30 -7.16 18.32
CA GLU A 278 -13.30 -7.26 19.38
C GLU A 278 -11.87 -7.58 18.88
N ASN A 279 -11.73 -8.14 17.68
CA ASN A 279 -10.44 -8.40 17.05
C ASN A 279 -9.87 -7.17 16.29
N TYR A 280 -10.64 -6.07 16.20
CA TYR A 280 -10.19 -4.88 15.47
C TYR A 280 -9.13 -4.13 16.27
N ALA A 281 -7.97 -3.91 15.69
CA ALA A 281 -6.85 -3.19 16.30
C ALA A 281 -6.56 -1.87 15.60
N GLY A 282 -5.96 -0.91 16.32
CA GLY A 282 -5.49 0.35 15.74
C GLY A 282 -4.35 0.12 14.75
N SER A 283 -4.25 0.99 13.75
CA SER A 283 -3.10 1.06 12.84
C SER A 283 -1.94 1.78 13.53
N SER A 284 -1.22 1.09 14.40
CA SER A 284 -0.21 1.67 15.31
C SER A 284 1.21 1.66 14.75
N ALA A 285 1.46 0.92 13.66
CA ALA A 285 2.79 0.68 13.11
C ALA A 285 2.84 0.78 11.57
N PRO A 286 2.52 1.95 10.98
CA PRO A 286 2.63 2.13 9.54
C PRO A 286 4.07 1.95 9.06
N VAL A 287 4.26 1.10 8.04
CA VAL A 287 5.54 0.89 7.39
C VAL A 287 5.56 1.47 5.99
N HIS A 288 6.75 1.89 5.55
CA HIS A 288 7.01 2.31 4.18
C HIS A 288 6.88 1.11 3.23
N TYR A 289 6.36 1.31 2.03
CA TYR A 289 6.28 0.23 1.05
C TYR A 289 7.69 -0.26 0.69
N PRO A 290 8.00 -1.56 0.88
CA PRO A 290 9.33 -2.05 0.56
C PRO A 290 9.52 -2.21 -0.95
N ARG A 291 10.75 -2.06 -1.42
CA ARG A 291 11.11 -2.54 -2.76
C ARG A 291 10.99 -4.06 -2.84
N ILE A 292 10.59 -4.61 -3.99
CA ILE A 292 10.32 -6.04 -4.14
C ILE A 292 11.30 -6.80 -5.05
N TRP A 293 12.19 -6.12 -5.78
CA TRP A 293 13.21 -6.83 -6.55
C TRP A 293 14.08 -7.71 -5.66
N ASN A 294 14.43 -8.89 -6.15
CA ASN A 294 15.14 -9.97 -5.47
C ASN A 294 14.39 -10.62 -4.29
N THR A 295 13.26 -10.09 -3.84
CA THR A 295 12.51 -10.59 -2.66
C THR A 295 12.12 -12.07 -2.76
N PRO A 296 11.74 -12.63 -3.92
CA PRO A 296 11.44 -14.06 -4.04
C PRO A 296 12.58 -15.00 -3.68
N TRP A 297 13.82 -14.51 -3.72
CA TRP A 297 15.02 -15.29 -3.40
C TRP A 297 15.52 -15.09 -1.96
N PHE A 298 14.71 -14.47 -1.08
CA PHE A 298 15.01 -14.35 0.35
C PHE A 298 14.32 -15.46 1.13
N ASP A 299 15.00 -16.02 2.14
CA ASP A 299 14.41 -17.02 3.04
C ASP A 299 13.30 -16.40 3.91
N TRP A 300 13.50 -15.19 4.43
CA TRP A 300 12.53 -14.46 5.24
C TRP A 300 12.17 -13.11 4.65
N VAL A 301 10.87 -12.76 4.71
CA VAL A 301 10.35 -11.49 4.20
C VAL A 301 9.47 -10.78 5.23
N GLN A 302 8.87 -9.67 4.86
CA GLN A 302 8.38 -8.58 5.72
C GLN A 302 9.54 -7.85 6.43
N TYR A 303 9.32 -6.66 6.98
CA TYR A 303 10.40 -5.89 7.63
C TYR A 303 11.00 -6.61 8.84
N ASN A 304 10.15 -7.31 9.60
CA ASN A 304 10.55 -8.09 10.78
C ASN A 304 10.94 -9.55 10.46
N GLY A 305 11.11 -9.91 9.18
CA GLY A 305 11.50 -11.27 8.79
C GLY A 305 10.51 -12.34 9.28
N SER A 306 9.21 -12.10 9.19
CA SER A 306 8.20 -12.93 9.87
C SER A 306 7.62 -14.07 9.04
N ILE A 307 7.80 -14.09 7.73
CA ILE A 307 7.20 -15.11 6.85
C ILE A 307 8.19 -15.61 5.81
N MET A 308 8.14 -16.90 5.53
CA MET A 308 9.02 -17.58 4.57
C MET A 308 8.31 -17.87 3.24
N GLN A 309 7.13 -18.48 3.27
CA GLN A 309 6.47 -18.98 2.07
C GLN A 309 5.85 -17.88 1.21
N PRO A 310 6.20 -17.77 -0.10
CA PRO A 310 5.67 -16.75 -0.99
C PRO A 310 4.15 -16.76 -1.15
N MET A 311 3.54 -17.95 -1.35
CA MET A 311 2.10 -18.03 -1.62
C MET A 311 1.26 -17.61 -0.41
N VAL A 312 1.62 -18.04 0.80
CA VAL A 312 0.90 -17.62 2.03
C VAL A 312 1.08 -16.13 2.26
N ARG A 313 2.27 -15.56 1.99
CA ARG A 313 2.49 -14.11 2.04
C ARG A 313 1.55 -13.38 1.09
N ASN A 314 1.59 -13.72 -0.20
CA ASN A 314 0.86 -13.01 -1.25
C ASN A 314 -0.66 -13.18 -1.12
N ALA A 315 -1.13 -14.38 -0.75
CA ALA A 315 -2.54 -14.63 -0.45
C ALA A 315 -3.01 -13.83 0.77
N GLY A 316 -2.19 -13.77 1.84
CA GLY A 316 -2.47 -12.94 3.02
C GLY A 316 -2.57 -11.45 2.68
N GLU A 317 -1.70 -10.94 1.82
CA GLU A 317 -1.75 -9.56 1.34
C GLU A 317 -3.03 -9.30 0.51
N SER A 318 -3.43 -10.24 -0.36
CA SER A 318 -4.69 -10.15 -1.12
C SER A 318 -5.92 -10.15 -0.20
N LEU A 319 -5.93 -10.97 0.84
CA LEU A 319 -6.98 -10.95 1.87
C LEU A 319 -7.00 -9.61 2.61
N GLY A 320 -5.84 -9.04 2.92
CA GLY A 320 -5.72 -7.73 3.57
C GLY A 320 -6.27 -6.56 2.74
N VAL A 321 -6.31 -6.69 1.42
CA VAL A 321 -6.95 -5.75 0.50
C VAL A 321 -8.29 -6.27 -0.02
N SER A 322 -8.97 -7.06 0.81
CA SER A 322 -10.37 -7.49 0.69
C SER A 322 -10.64 -8.46 -0.47
N ALA A 323 -9.76 -9.45 -0.71
CA ALA A 323 -10.20 -10.65 -1.41
C ALA A 323 -11.32 -11.33 -0.60
N GLU A 324 -12.32 -11.90 -1.28
CA GLU A 324 -13.44 -12.56 -0.62
C GLU A 324 -12.97 -13.79 0.18
N LEU A 325 -13.50 -13.97 1.37
CA LEU A 325 -13.16 -15.11 2.24
C LEU A 325 -14.38 -15.55 3.06
N ASN A 326 -14.78 -16.81 2.93
CA ASN A 326 -15.85 -17.37 3.74
C ASN A 326 -15.30 -18.00 5.02
N LEU A 327 -15.53 -17.34 6.15
CA LEU A 327 -15.18 -17.85 7.50
C LEU A 327 -16.40 -18.16 8.36
N LEU A 328 -17.63 -17.88 7.87
CA LEU A 328 -18.85 -17.87 8.69
C LEU A 328 -19.79 -19.04 8.37
N ASP A 329 -19.86 -19.44 7.11
CA ASP A 329 -20.89 -20.39 6.64
C ASP A 329 -20.25 -21.71 6.18
N PRO A 330 -20.25 -22.77 7.03
CA PRO A 330 -19.73 -24.08 6.66
C PRO A 330 -20.44 -24.69 5.44
N SER A 331 -21.72 -24.38 5.24
CA SER A 331 -22.51 -24.95 4.13
C SER A 331 -22.05 -24.44 2.76
N LYS A 332 -21.41 -23.24 2.72
CA LYS A 332 -20.83 -22.65 1.52
C LYS A 332 -19.35 -22.99 1.32
N GLY A 333 -18.78 -23.79 2.22
CA GLY A 333 -17.37 -24.17 2.27
C GLY A 333 -16.51 -23.13 3.00
N LEU A 334 -16.00 -23.51 4.17
CA LEU A 334 -15.07 -22.66 4.93
C LEU A 334 -13.77 -22.47 4.15
N PHE A 335 -13.15 -21.31 4.32
CA PHE A 335 -11.92 -20.88 3.66
C PHE A 335 -12.01 -20.75 2.12
N LYS A 336 -13.19 -20.89 1.52
CA LYS A 336 -13.40 -20.57 0.11
C LYS A 336 -13.12 -19.08 -0.10
N SER A 337 -12.30 -18.77 -1.10
CA SER A 337 -11.83 -17.41 -1.36
C SER A 337 -11.76 -17.07 -2.84
N SER A 338 -11.79 -15.77 -3.15
CA SER A 338 -11.54 -15.23 -4.48
C SER A 338 -10.05 -15.01 -4.79
N VAL A 339 -9.13 -15.29 -3.86
CA VAL A 339 -7.68 -15.14 -4.09
C VAL A 339 -7.26 -15.85 -5.39
N ASN A 340 -6.64 -15.08 -6.29
CA ASN A 340 -6.19 -15.57 -7.59
C ASN A 340 -4.74 -16.07 -7.50
N VAL A 341 -4.57 -17.35 -7.10
CA VAL A 341 -3.25 -17.95 -6.91
C VAL A 341 -2.41 -18.02 -8.19
N ASP A 342 -3.04 -18.04 -9.38
CA ASP A 342 -2.29 -18.07 -10.65
C ASP A 342 -1.64 -16.71 -10.93
N SER A 343 -2.42 -15.63 -10.81
CA SER A 343 -1.87 -14.28 -10.95
C SER A 343 -0.78 -14.01 -9.92
N LEU A 344 -1.00 -14.43 -8.65
CA LEU A 344 0.01 -14.26 -7.60
C LEU A 344 1.30 -15.02 -7.91
N ASN A 345 1.18 -16.26 -8.37
CA ASN A 345 2.35 -17.06 -8.78
C ASN A 345 3.06 -16.45 -10.00
N GLU A 346 2.30 -16.01 -11.00
CA GLU A 346 2.88 -15.39 -12.21
C GLU A 346 3.63 -14.09 -11.90
N MET A 347 3.09 -13.25 -10.95
CA MET A 347 3.79 -12.08 -10.45
C MET A 347 5.07 -12.45 -9.71
N GLU A 348 5.01 -13.45 -8.82
CA GLU A 348 6.18 -13.93 -8.06
C GLU A 348 7.27 -14.42 -9.02
N GLN A 349 6.91 -15.21 -10.05
CA GLN A 349 7.85 -15.69 -11.06
C GLN A 349 8.45 -14.56 -11.91
N MET A 350 7.66 -13.55 -12.28
CA MET A 350 8.16 -12.37 -12.99
C MET A 350 9.22 -11.63 -12.17
N ILE A 351 8.97 -11.47 -10.87
CA ILE A 351 9.90 -10.78 -9.95
C ILE A 351 11.14 -11.66 -9.71
N ALA A 352 10.96 -12.95 -9.56
CA ALA A 352 12.04 -13.91 -9.28
C ALA A 352 13.00 -14.10 -10.48
N GLY A 353 12.46 -14.30 -11.68
CA GLY A 353 13.21 -14.80 -12.82
C GLY A 353 13.76 -16.22 -12.59
N ASP A 354 14.84 -16.56 -13.28
CA ASP A 354 15.56 -17.82 -13.08
C ASP A 354 16.25 -17.86 -11.69
N PRO A 355 16.54 -19.05 -11.15
CA PRO A 355 17.32 -19.18 -9.94
C PRO A 355 18.66 -18.42 -10.01
N PRO A 356 19.09 -17.73 -8.94
CA PRO A 356 20.33 -16.99 -8.94
C PRO A 356 21.53 -17.85 -9.31
N SER A 357 22.43 -17.29 -10.13
CA SER A 357 23.65 -17.98 -10.58
C SER A 357 24.85 -17.04 -10.62
N LEU A 358 26.06 -17.61 -10.65
CA LEU A 358 27.31 -16.83 -10.80
C LEU A 358 27.38 -16.05 -12.12
N GLU A 359 26.72 -16.54 -13.16
CA GLU A 359 26.75 -15.95 -14.49
C GLU A 359 25.71 -14.81 -14.64
N LYS A 360 24.46 -15.10 -14.22
CA LYS A 360 23.32 -14.20 -14.45
C LYS A 360 22.98 -13.31 -13.25
N GLY A 361 23.47 -13.66 -12.04
CA GLY A 361 23.02 -13.03 -10.81
C GLY A 361 21.53 -13.24 -10.59
N PHE A 362 20.81 -12.21 -10.18
CA PHE A 362 19.35 -12.14 -10.17
C PHE A 362 18.85 -11.76 -11.57
N SER A 363 17.95 -12.53 -12.15
CA SER A 363 17.51 -12.39 -13.56
C SER A 363 16.08 -11.89 -13.75
N GLY A 364 15.27 -11.83 -12.68
CA GLY A 364 13.91 -11.31 -12.73
C GLY A 364 13.85 -9.78 -12.76
N LEU A 365 12.88 -9.21 -12.04
CA LEU A 365 12.78 -7.75 -11.92
C LEU A 365 14.04 -7.20 -11.25
N LYS A 366 14.82 -6.44 -12.01
CA LYS A 366 16.10 -5.88 -11.55
C LYS A 366 15.89 -4.59 -10.77
N SER A 367 16.81 -4.30 -9.83
CA SER A 367 16.94 -2.95 -9.27
C SER A 367 17.25 -1.93 -10.38
N PRO A 368 16.73 -0.69 -10.29
CA PRO A 368 16.99 0.32 -11.29
C PRO A 368 18.45 0.79 -11.22
N ARG A 369 19.05 1.03 -12.37
CA ARG A 369 20.34 1.71 -12.46
C ARG A 369 20.14 3.21 -12.39
N TRP A 370 21.14 3.94 -11.86
CA TRP A 370 21.11 5.39 -11.81
C TRP A 370 21.00 5.98 -13.24
N PRO A 371 19.95 6.76 -13.55
CA PRO A 371 19.72 7.28 -14.89
C PRO A 371 20.51 8.59 -15.12
N SER A 372 21.79 8.49 -15.45
CA SER A 372 22.69 9.64 -15.65
C SER A 372 22.32 10.55 -16.84
N ASP A 373 21.40 10.12 -17.70
CA ASP A 373 20.80 10.93 -18.76
C ASP A 373 19.65 11.84 -18.25
N ILE A 374 19.14 11.59 -17.04
CA ILE A 374 18.06 12.36 -16.41
C ILE A 374 18.58 13.08 -15.15
N LEU A 375 19.26 12.35 -14.28
CA LEU A 375 19.84 12.84 -13.03
C LEU A 375 21.30 13.27 -13.26
N PRO A 376 21.87 14.10 -12.37
CA PRO A 376 23.30 14.43 -12.45
C PRO A 376 24.18 13.18 -12.53
N PRO A 377 25.26 13.19 -13.30
CA PRO A 377 26.18 12.07 -13.39
C PRO A 377 26.81 11.77 -12.01
N ILE A 378 27.21 10.52 -11.81
CA ILE A 378 27.91 10.10 -10.61
C ILE A 378 29.31 10.70 -10.59
N ASP A 379 29.77 11.23 -9.45
CA ASP A 379 31.16 11.56 -9.23
C ASP A 379 31.95 10.27 -8.95
N GLU A 380 32.60 9.72 -9.98
CA GLU A 380 33.32 8.44 -9.91
C GLU A 380 34.45 8.44 -8.88
N LYS A 381 35.12 9.58 -8.68
CA LYS A 381 36.20 9.70 -7.69
C LYS A 381 35.62 9.64 -6.28
N LEU A 382 34.54 10.35 -6.05
CA LEU A 382 33.87 10.37 -4.76
C LEU A 382 33.20 9.02 -4.48
N ALA A 383 32.59 8.40 -5.51
CA ALA A 383 32.02 7.07 -5.42
C ALA A 383 33.08 5.99 -5.05
N ALA A 384 34.29 6.07 -5.61
CA ALA A 384 35.38 5.16 -5.23
C ALA A 384 35.76 5.30 -3.76
N GLN A 385 35.84 6.52 -3.23
CA GLN A 385 36.06 6.77 -1.79
C GLN A 385 34.90 6.22 -0.95
N GLY A 386 33.67 6.45 -1.41
CA GLY A 386 32.46 5.91 -0.75
C GLY A 386 32.45 4.38 -0.72
N GLY A 387 32.98 3.72 -1.75
CA GLY A 387 33.12 2.27 -1.79
C GLY A 387 34.02 1.72 -0.68
N GLU A 388 35.12 2.37 -0.37
CA GLU A 388 35.97 1.98 0.76
C GLU A 388 35.27 2.20 2.11
N LEU A 389 34.54 3.32 2.25
CA LEU A 389 33.73 3.57 3.46
C LEU A 389 32.60 2.55 3.60
N TYR A 390 31.95 2.14 2.50
CA TYR A 390 30.92 1.11 2.49
C TYR A 390 31.45 -0.23 3.01
N LYS A 391 32.64 -0.65 2.60
CA LYS A 391 33.28 -1.88 3.09
C LYS A 391 33.47 -1.85 4.61
N VAL A 392 33.81 -0.70 5.16
CA VAL A 392 34.10 -0.54 6.59
C VAL A 392 32.80 -0.43 7.43
N HIS A 393 31.80 0.29 6.92
CA HIS A 393 30.66 0.70 7.76
C HIS A 393 29.34 0.00 7.43
N CYS A 394 29.21 -0.63 6.24
CA CYS A 394 27.93 -1.11 5.75
C CYS A 394 27.93 -2.59 5.35
N GLN A 395 29.05 -3.07 4.78
CA GLN A 395 29.12 -4.37 4.11
C GLN A 395 28.95 -5.56 5.06
N GLU A 396 29.33 -5.43 6.31
CA GLU A 396 29.15 -6.49 7.30
C GLU A 396 27.69 -6.93 7.39
N CYS A 397 26.76 -5.97 7.48
CA CYS A 397 25.32 -6.22 7.53
C CYS A 397 24.70 -6.31 6.12
N HIS A 398 24.98 -5.32 5.24
CA HIS A 398 24.35 -5.20 3.92
C HIS A 398 25.01 -6.04 2.82
N ARG A 399 26.11 -6.71 3.14
CA ARG A 399 26.88 -7.56 2.23
C ARG A 399 27.56 -6.81 1.09
N PRO A 400 28.43 -7.47 0.30
CA PRO A 400 28.96 -6.88 -0.93
C PRO A 400 27.85 -6.54 -1.93
N PRO A 401 28.11 -5.65 -2.90
CA PRO A 401 27.16 -5.36 -3.96
C PRO A 401 26.73 -6.62 -4.74
N VAL A 402 25.46 -6.70 -5.08
CA VAL A 402 24.91 -7.83 -5.87
C VAL A 402 25.47 -7.91 -7.30
N SER A 403 26.24 -6.91 -7.74
CA SER A 403 26.98 -6.94 -9.00
C SER A 403 28.29 -7.71 -8.93
N THR A 404 28.71 -8.12 -7.73
CA THR A 404 30.03 -8.76 -7.50
C THR A 404 29.93 -10.28 -7.43
N LYS A 405 30.96 -10.98 -7.89
CA LYS A 405 31.08 -12.45 -7.73
C LYS A 405 31.09 -12.87 -6.25
N ALA A 406 31.66 -12.04 -5.38
CA ALA A 406 31.71 -12.30 -3.94
C ALA A 406 30.31 -12.44 -3.32
N PHE A 407 29.30 -11.70 -3.80
CA PHE A 407 27.93 -11.83 -3.33
C PHE A 407 27.33 -13.21 -3.65
N PHE A 408 27.63 -13.78 -4.83
CA PHE A 408 27.09 -15.06 -5.30
C PHE A 408 28.01 -16.24 -4.97
N ASP A 409 28.81 -16.18 -3.90
CA ASP A 409 29.50 -17.35 -3.39
C ASP A 409 28.52 -18.29 -2.68
N PHE A 410 27.91 -19.20 -3.43
CA PHE A 410 26.95 -20.19 -2.91
C PHE A 410 27.56 -21.21 -1.95
N ASN A 411 28.90 -21.24 -1.78
CA ASN A 411 29.57 -22.04 -0.76
C ASN A 411 29.55 -21.36 0.61
N ASN A 412 29.32 -20.05 0.64
CA ASN A 412 29.17 -19.31 1.89
C ASN A 412 27.81 -19.64 2.54
N LYS A 413 27.81 -20.54 3.53
CA LYS A 413 26.61 -21.01 4.24
C LYS A 413 26.00 -19.96 5.19
N ASP A 414 26.70 -18.91 5.48
CA ASP A 414 26.16 -17.79 6.28
C ASP A 414 25.26 -16.91 5.42
N TRP A 415 25.47 -16.88 4.11
CA TRP A 415 24.71 -16.05 3.18
C TRP A 415 23.68 -16.81 2.35
N TRP A 416 23.92 -18.10 2.07
CA TRP A 416 23.10 -18.87 1.17
C TRP A 416 22.62 -20.17 1.82
N THR A 417 21.37 -20.48 1.57
CA THR A 417 20.73 -21.77 1.83
C THR A 417 20.10 -22.30 0.56
N LYS A 418 19.35 -23.39 0.64
CA LYS A 418 18.62 -23.97 -0.48
C LYS A 418 17.16 -24.18 -0.10
N ASN A 419 16.27 -23.95 -1.05
CA ASN A 419 14.88 -24.37 -0.91
C ASN A 419 14.75 -25.91 -1.08
N GLU A 420 13.52 -26.43 -1.00
CA GLU A 420 13.21 -27.87 -1.04
C GLU A 420 13.65 -28.57 -2.33
N VAL A 421 13.83 -27.83 -3.43
CA VAL A 421 14.29 -28.37 -4.73
C VAL A 421 15.76 -28.04 -5.02
N GLY A 422 16.50 -27.56 -4.03
CA GLY A 422 17.94 -27.33 -4.12
C GLY A 422 18.36 -26.00 -4.75
N GLN A 423 17.44 -25.09 -5.04
CA GLN A 423 17.74 -23.76 -5.58
C GLN A 423 18.31 -22.86 -4.49
N PRO A 424 19.28 -21.96 -4.83
CA PRO A 424 19.89 -21.06 -3.86
C PRO A 424 18.88 -19.99 -3.39
N VAL A 425 18.84 -19.79 -2.09
CA VAL A 425 18.02 -18.79 -1.40
C VAL A 425 18.92 -17.97 -0.48
N LEU A 426 18.79 -16.66 -0.52
CA LEU A 426 19.58 -15.74 0.29
C LEU A 426 19.07 -15.76 1.74
N LYS A 427 19.93 -16.14 2.65
CA LYS A 427 19.67 -16.07 4.10
C LYS A 427 19.67 -14.61 4.52
N ILE A 428 18.54 -14.12 4.97
CA ILE A 428 18.40 -12.74 5.43
C ILE A 428 18.78 -12.66 6.90
N GLU A 429 19.70 -11.77 7.20
CA GLU A 429 20.06 -11.46 8.58
C GLU A 429 18.98 -10.57 9.21
N ASN A 430 18.57 -10.93 10.43
CA ASN A 430 17.67 -10.13 11.27
C ASN A 430 18.47 -9.53 12.44
N ILE A 431 18.39 -8.21 12.59
CA ILE A 431 19.09 -7.50 13.66
C ILE A 431 18.12 -7.21 14.80
N PRO A 432 18.44 -7.60 16.05
CA PRO A 432 17.63 -7.28 17.21
C PRO A 432 17.41 -5.77 17.38
N ILE A 433 16.18 -5.38 17.74
CA ILE A 433 15.82 -3.97 17.95
C ILE A 433 16.64 -3.34 19.09
N GLU A 434 17.04 -4.13 20.07
CA GLU A 434 17.95 -3.67 21.14
C GLU A 434 19.31 -3.23 20.58
N HIS A 435 19.75 -3.78 19.45
CA HIS A 435 20.99 -3.39 18.78
C HIS A 435 20.74 -2.24 17.79
N ILE A 436 19.82 -2.40 16.83
CA ILE A 436 19.61 -1.41 15.76
C ILE A 436 18.89 -0.14 16.25
N GLY A 437 18.10 -0.21 17.31
CA GLY A 437 17.46 0.93 17.98
C GLY A 437 16.38 1.67 17.21
N THR A 438 15.92 1.13 16.08
CA THR A 438 14.83 1.74 15.29
C THR A 438 13.48 1.53 15.96
N ASP A 439 12.42 2.17 15.45
CA ASP A 439 11.07 2.07 16.02
C ASP A 439 10.62 0.61 16.16
N PRO A 440 10.21 0.14 17.33
CA PRO A 440 9.87 -1.26 17.53
C PRO A 440 8.44 -1.63 17.12
N ALA A 441 7.59 -0.65 16.77
CA ALA A 441 6.14 -0.83 16.74
C ALA A 441 5.71 -2.02 15.88
N GLN A 442 6.19 -2.13 14.65
CA GLN A 442 5.75 -3.18 13.72
C GLN A 442 6.12 -4.60 14.21
N ALA A 443 7.33 -4.80 14.72
CA ALA A 443 7.75 -6.10 15.24
C ALA A 443 7.06 -6.41 16.57
N ALA A 444 6.90 -5.41 17.45
CA ALA A 444 6.25 -5.58 18.75
C ALA A 444 4.76 -5.89 18.61
N ASP A 445 4.04 -5.20 17.71
CA ASP A 445 2.62 -5.42 17.50
C ASP A 445 2.34 -6.81 16.89
N MET A 446 3.21 -7.31 16.00
CA MET A 446 3.14 -8.68 15.48
C MET A 446 3.18 -9.73 16.60
N ILE A 447 3.97 -9.49 17.65
CA ILE A 447 4.11 -10.41 18.78
C ILE A 447 2.98 -10.23 19.80
N ALA A 448 2.64 -8.99 20.11
CA ALA A 448 1.73 -8.67 21.21
C ALA A 448 0.26 -8.88 20.84
N ARG A 449 -0.09 -8.70 19.56
CA ARG A 449 -1.47 -8.81 19.11
C ARG A 449 -1.99 -10.24 19.22
N THR A 450 -3.17 -10.39 19.82
CA THR A 450 -3.92 -11.64 19.88
C THR A 450 -5.23 -11.52 19.13
N VAL A 451 -5.77 -12.67 18.70
CA VAL A 451 -7.07 -12.77 18.03
C VAL A 451 -7.88 -13.93 18.60
N ALA A 452 -9.19 -13.78 18.62
CA ALA A 452 -10.13 -14.82 19.01
C ALA A 452 -10.82 -15.40 17.77
N THR A 453 -10.69 -16.72 17.56
CA THR A 453 -11.30 -17.42 16.43
C THR A 453 -12.37 -18.40 16.90
N PRO A 454 -13.47 -18.59 16.14
CA PRO A 454 -14.46 -19.58 16.45
C PRO A 454 -13.90 -21.02 16.33
N PRO A 455 -14.32 -21.97 17.19
CA PRO A 455 -13.80 -23.34 17.18
C PRO A 455 -13.97 -24.08 15.84
N HIS A 456 -15.02 -23.77 15.07
CA HIS A 456 -15.29 -24.41 13.78
C HIS A 456 -14.21 -24.13 12.71
N LEU A 457 -13.37 -23.10 12.88
CA LEU A 457 -12.24 -22.85 11.98
C LEU A 457 -11.05 -23.78 12.25
N GLY A 458 -11.01 -24.44 13.40
CA GLY A 458 -9.89 -25.31 13.78
C GLY A 458 -8.55 -24.55 13.82
N ILE A 459 -8.60 -23.28 14.27
CA ILE A 459 -7.42 -22.43 14.52
C ILE A 459 -7.37 -22.22 16.02
N THR A 460 -6.36 -22.79 16.65
CA THR A 460 -6.17 -22.78 18.13
C THR A 460 -5.18 -21.71 18.58
N GLU A 461 -4.40 -21.19 17.64
CA GLU A 461 -3.41 -20.14 17.87
C GLU A 461 -4.12 -18.82 18.20
N THR A 462 -3.75 -18.20 19.31
CA THR A 462 -4.24 -16.88 19.72
C THR A 462 -3.28 -15.75 19.33
N GLY A 463 -2.00 -16.02 19.16
CA GLY A 463 -1.03 -15.07 18.64
C GLY A 463 -1.33 -14.73 17.18
N PHE A 464 -1.49 -13.44 16.90
CA PHE A 464 -1.95 -12.92 15.61
C PHE A 464 -1.22 -13.52 14.41
N GLY A 465 0.12 -13.46 14.40
CA GLY A 465 0.90 -13.90 13.24
C GLY A 465 0.74 -15.38 12.92
N PHE A 466 0.73 -16.24 13.96
CA PHE A 466 0.55 -17.68 13.79
C PHE A 466 -0.88 -18.03 13.38
N ALA A 467 -1.89 -17.38 13.97
CA ALA A 467 -3.28 -17.54 13.59
C ALA A 467 -3.50 -17.12 12.12
N LEU A 468 -2.89 -16.01 11.69
CA LEU A 468 -2.97 -15.53 10.31
C LEU A 468 -2.31 -16.52 9.34
N GLY A 469 -1.09 -16.96 9.60
CA GLY A 469 -0.39 -17.94 8.77
C GLY A 469 -1.19 -19.24 8.61
N LYS A 470 -1.80 -19.73 9.69
CA LYS A 470 -2.66 -20.92 9.68
C LYS A 470 -3.92 -20.72 8.84
N LEU A 471 -4.58 -19.57 9.00
CA LEU A 471 -5.80 -19.23 8.27
C LEU A 471 -5.53 -19.11 6.77
N VAL A 472 -4.46 -18.38 6.40
CA VAL A 472 -4.11 -18.21 4.98
C VAL A 472 -3.70 -19.54 4.36
N GLN A 473 -2.93 -20.40 5.07
CA GLN A 473 -2.61 -21.73 4.58
C GLN A 473 -3.87 -22.55 4.28
N LYS A 474 -4.83 -22.61 5.22
CA LYS A 474 -6.10 -23.30 5.00
C LYS A 474 -6.86 -22.74 3.78
N THR A 475 -6.81 -21.43 3.57
CA THR A 475 -7.43 -20.78 2.41
C THR A 475 -6.78 -21.23 1.11
N VAL A 476 -5.45 -21.23 1.06
CA VAL A 476 -4.68 -21.68 -0.10
C VAL A 476 -4.93 -23.18 -0.36
N ASP A 477 -4.92 -24.00 0.69
CA ASP A 477 -5.18 -25.44 0.58
C ASP A 477 -6.56 -25.74 -0.02
N VAL A 478 -7.61 -25.01 0.39
CA VAL A 478 -8.95 -25.14 -0.20
C VAL A 478 -8.94 -24.81 -1.70
N ILE A 479 -8.22 -23.79 -2.12
CA ILE A 479 -8.07 -23.46 -3.55
C ILE A 479 -7.34 -24.58 -4.30
N TYR A 480 -6.29 -25.13 -3.73
CA TYR A 480 -5.53 -26.24 -4.31
C TYR A 480 -6.37 -27.52 -4.42
N ASP A 481 -7.16 -27.83 -3.38
CA ASP A 481 -8.08 -28.98 -3.37
C ASP A 481 -9.16 -28.85 -4.46
N GLN A 482 -9.75 -27.67 -4.61
CA GLN A 482 -10.74 -27.40 -5.67
C GLN A 482 -10.14 -27.61 -7.08
N ARG A 483 -8.86 -27.36 -7.24
CA ARG A 483 -8.11 -27.56 -8.50
C ARG A 483 -7.54 -28.96 -8.63
N LYS A 484 -7.64 -29.79 -7.61
CA LYS A 484 -7.09 -31.17 -7.55
C LYS A 484 -5.58 -31.19 -7.82
N LEU A 485 -4.85 -30.21 -7.29
CA LEU A 485 -3.40 -30.14 -7.47
C LEU A 485 -2.71 -31.22 -6.64
N ASP A 486 -1.74 -31.89 -7.22
CA ASP A 486 -0.84 -32.80 -6.52
C ASP A 486 0.19 -32.04 -5.66
N GLU A 487 0.93 -32.76 -4.82
CA GLU A 487 1.90 -32.17 -3.90
C GLU A 487 3.01 -31.40 -4.62
N LYS A 488 3.50 -31.92 -5.74
CA LYS A 488 4.54 -31.26 -6.54
C LYS A 488 4.07 -29.92 -7.11
N GLN A 489 2.81 -29.88 -7.58
CA GLN A 489 2.19 -28.66 -8.10
C GLN A 489 1.99 -27.62 -6.98
N ARG A 490 1.51 -28.08 -5.79
CA ARG A 490 1.35 -27.21 -4.61
C ARG A 490 2.69 -26.62 -4.17
N ASN A 491 3.74 -27.45 -4.05
CA ASN A 491 5.06 -27.00 -3.65
C ASN A 491 5.65 -26.01 -4.67
N ALA A 492 5.44 -26.20 -5.95
CA ALA A 492 5.87 -25.25 -6.97
C ALA A 492 5.18 -23.88 -6.81
N LEU A 493 3.87 -23.85 -6.58
CA LEU A 493 3.11 -22.62 -6.30
C LEU A 493 3.53 -21.95 -4.97
N ASN A 494 3.94 -22.73 -3.99
CA ASN A 494 4.48 -22.27 -2.71
C ASN A 494 5.94 -21.77 -2.80
N GLY A 495 6.54 -21.75 -4.01
CA GLY A 495 7.95 -21.36 -4.21
C GLY A 495 8.93 -22.40 -3.70
N ASN A 496 8.48 -23.65 -3.47
CA ASN A 496 9.24 -24.74 -2.84
C ASN A 496 9.83 -24.32 -1.47
N MET A 497 9.06 -23.53 -0.72
CA MET A 497 9.43 -23.03 0.60
C MET A 497 8.39 -23.48 1.64
N PRO A 498 8.80 -23.87 2.86
CA PRO A 498 7.86 -24.23 3.92
C PRO A 498 7.08 -23.01 4.41
N ASN A 499 5.87 -23.26 4.93
CA ASN A 499 5.09 -22.20 5.58
C ASN A 499 5.55 -22.01 7.02
N GLU A 500 6.64 -21.27 7.19
CA GLU A 500 7.12 -20.90 8.52
C GLU A 500 6.82 -19.45 8.84
N ILE A 501 6.36 -19.23 10.07
CA ILE A 501 6.04 -17.93 10.64
C ILE A 501 6.85 -17.75 11.91
N GLN A 502 7.45 -16.58 12.09
CA GLN A 502 8.11 -16.21 13.32
C GLN A 502 7.74 -14.79 13.77
N GLY A 503 7.75 -14.58 15.10
CA GLY A 503 7.57 -13.25 15.69
C GLY A 503 8.74 -12.97 16.61
N LYS A 504 9.62 -12.04 16.21
CA LYS A 504 10.79 -11.62 16.98
C LYS A 504 10.91 -10.10 16.96
N LEU A 505 11.51 -9.52 18.00
CA LEU A 505 11.84 -8.09 18.05
C LEU A 505 13.10 -7.81 17.23
N GLU A 506 13.00 -7.99 15.94
CA GLU A 506 14.10 -7.89 14.98
C GLU A 506 13.63 -7.22 13.70
N TYR A 507 14.56 -6.63 12.96
CA TYR A 507 14.34 -6.17 11.59
C TYR A 507 15.39 -6.75 10.65
N LYS A 508 14.93 -7.11 9.44
CA LYS A 508 15.78 -7.72 8.43
C LYS A 508 16.67 -6.69 7.74
N VAL A 509 17.88 -7.12 7.45
CA VAL A 509 18.81 -6.41 6.58
C VAL A 509 18.66 -6.87 5.14
N ARG A 510 18.82 -5.95 4.19
CA ARG A 510 18.72 -6.23 2.75
C ARG A 510 19.97 -5.76 2.02
N PRO A 511 20.35 -6.42 0.92
CA PRO A 511 21.28 -5.84 -0.04
C PRO A 511 20.83 -4.47 -0.51
N LEU A 512 21.75 -3.54 -0.73
CA LEU A 512 21.43 -2.12 -1.01
C LEU A 512 21.29 -1.79 -2.50
N ASN A 513 21.22 -2.78 -3.39
CA ASN A 513 21.00 -2.54 -4.81
C ASN A 513 19.71 -1.73 -5.05
N GLY A 514 19.84 -0.64 -5.81
CA GLY A 514 18.76 0.30 -6.10
C GLY A 514 18.24 1.09 -4.91
N VAL A 515 18.98 1.15 -3.78
CA VAL A 515 18.55 1.87 -2.57
C VAL A 515 18.29 3.35 -2.82
N TRP A 516 19.01 3.97 -3.75
CA TRP A 516 18.84 5.35 -4.12
C TRP A 516 17.39 5.68 -4.58
N ALA A 517 16.69 4.69 -5.11
CA ALA A 517 15.34 4.81 -5.66
C ALA A 517 14.22 4.50 -4.64
N THR A 518 14.54 4.40 -3.36
CA THR A 518 13.57 3.91 -2.35
C THR A 518 13.35 4.83 -1.14
N PRO A 519 13.36 6.17 -1.31
CA PRO A 519 12.99 7.06 -0.22
C PRO A 519 11.49 6.96 0.11
N PRO A 520 11.10 7.35 1.35
CA PRO A 520 11.92 7.64 2.53
C PRO A 520 12.48 6.38 3.18
N TYR A 521 13.44 6.55 4.10
CA TYR A 521 14.23 5.45 4.66
C TYR A 521 13.79 5.04 6.08
N LEU A 522 14.40 3.97 6.59
CA LEU A 522 13.96 3.10 7.66
C LEU A 522 12.65 2.37 7.30
N HIS A 523 12.32 1.31 8.05
CA HIS A 523 11.14 0.49 7.78
C HIS A 523 9.82 1.27 7.84
N ASN A 524 9.77 2.35 8.64
CA ASN A 524 8.59 3.19 8.81
C ASN A 524 8.63 4.49 7.98
N GLY A 525 9.66 4.71 7.16
CA GLY A 525 9.79 5.90 6.34
C GLY A 525 10.10 7.19 7.12
N SER A 526 10.64 7.07 8.34
CA SER A 526 10.85 8.20 9.25
C SER A 526 12.08 9.06 8.97
N VAL A 527 12.89 8.70 7.96
CA VAL A 527 14.06 9.47 7.54
C VAL A 527 13.94 9.84 6.05
N PRO A 528 13.88 11.12 5.70
CA PRO A 528 13.48 11.56 4.37
C PRO A 528 14.50 11.27 3.26
N ASN A 529 15.80 11.19 3.58
CA ASN A 529 16.87 10.97 2.60
C ASN A 529 18.07 10.24 3.21
N VAL A 530 19.00 9.78 2.37
CA VAL A 530 20.18 9.04 2.81
C VAL A 530 21.14 9.91 3.62
N TYR A 531 21.28 11.19 3.27
CA TYR A 531 22.16 12.08 4.05
C TYR A 531 21.74 12.16 5.52
N ALA A 532 20.43 12.30 5.76
CA ALA A 532 19.87 12.28 7.11
C ALA A 532 19.99 10.88 7.76
N LEU A 533 19.90 9.78 6.99
CA LEU A 533 20.10 8.43 7.51
C LEU A 533 21.54 8.20 8.02
N LEU A 534 22.52 8.76 7.30
CA LEU A 534 23.93 8.70 7.67
C LEU A 534 24.33 9.71 8.76
N SER A 535 23.39 10.54 9.21
CA SER A 535 23.60 11.56 10.24
C SER A 535 23.24 11.02 11.63
N PRO A 536 23.83 11.61 12.71
CA PRO A 536 23.34 11.41 14.06
C PRO A 536 21.84 11.71 14.17
N VAL A 537 21.14 11.06 15.10
CA VAL A 537 19.70 11.20 15.27
C VAL A 537 19.28 12.64 15.60
N ASP A 538 20.08 13.38 16.33
CA ASP A 538 19.82 14.77 16.68
C ASP A 538 19.94 15.75 15.50
N GLU A 539 20.63 15.36 14.42
CA GLU A 539 20.72 16.09 13.16
C GLU A 539 19.55 15.77 12.21
N ARG A 540 18.75 14.72 12.49
CA ARG A 540 17.61 14.30 11.66
C ARG A 540 16.40 15.22 11.86
N PRO A 541 15.57 15.46 10.81
CA PRO A 541 14.34 16.23 10.95
C PRO A 541 13.40 15.59 11.98
N LYS A 542 12.88 16.40 12.90
CA LYS A 542 11.83 15.97 13.86
C LYS A 542 10.45 15.96 13.23
N LYS A 543 10.24 16.83 12.25
CA LYS A 543 9.02 16.91 11.43
C LYS A 543 9.40 17.21 9.99
N PHE A 544 8.68 16.63 9.05
CA PHE A 544 8.85 16.86 7.62
C PHE A 544 7.57 16.51 6.87
N TYR A 545 7.50 16.77 5.56
CA TYR A 545 6.30 16.49 4.77
C TYR A 545 6.52 15.32 3.82
N LEU A 546 5.56 14.37 3.81
CA LEU A 546 5.44 13.33 2.79
C LEU A 546 4.48 13.77 1.68
N GLY A 547 4.63 13.14 0.53
CA GLY A 547 3.80 13.35 -0.66
C GLY A 547 4.47 14.20 -1.73
N ASN A 548 5.58 14.90 -1.45
CA ASN A 548 6.35 15.55 -2.50
C ASN A 548 6.98 14.50 -3.42
N ARG A 549 6.97 14.76 -4.73
CA ARG A 549 7.51 13.86 -5.75
C ARG A 549 8.82 14.33 -6.34
N GLU A 550 9.23 15.56 -6.03
CA GLU A 550 10.49 16.11 -6.52
C GLU A 550 11.67 15.43 -5.83
N TYR A 551 12.56 14.87 -6.63
CA TYR A 551 13.70 14.10 -6.14
C TYR A 551 14.92 15.00 -5.93
N ASP A 552 15.62 14.81 -4.82
CA ASP A 552 16.90 15.41 -4.51
C ASP A 552 18.03 14.40 -4.78
N PRO A 553 18.75 14.52 -5.91
CA PRO A 553 19.83 13.60 -6.27
C PRO A 553 21.11 13.80 -5.46
N VAL A 554 21.21 14.89 -4.68
CA VAL A 554 22.37 15.18 -3.84
C VAL A 554 22.30 14.44 -2.52
N ASN A 555 21.12 14.42 -1.89
CA ASN A 555 20.90 13.76 -0.59
C ASN A 555 20.23 12.39 -0.71
N LEU A 556 19.83 11.97 -1.91
CA LEU A 556 19.06 10.76 -2.24
C LEU A 556 17.75 10.68 -1.44
N GLY A 557 16.74 11.42 -1.87
CA GLY A 557 15.43 11.41 -1.26
C GLY A 557 14.45 12.31 -1.98
N TYR A 558 13.22 12.39 -1.47
CA TYR A 558 12.28 13.40 -1.93
C TYR A 558 12.55 14.74 -1.23
N LYS A 559 12.19 15.85 -1.88
CA LYS A 559 12.05 17.12 -1.17
C LYS A 559 10.97 16.96 -0.11
N TYR A 560 11.23 17.43 1.10
CA TYR A 560 10.39 17.20 2.27
C TYR A 560 9.96 18.47 2.97
N ASP A 561 10.11 19.62 2.29
CA ASP A 561 9.60 20.90 2.72
C ASP A 561 8.07 20.89 2.78
N LYS A 562 7.49 21.92 3.45
CA LYS A 562 6.05 22.07 3.58
C LYS A 562 5.37 22.04 2.21
N LEU A 563 4.43 21.11 2.06
CA LEU A 563 3.62 20.93 0.86
C LEU A 563 2.16 21.23 1.20
N THR A 564 1.51 22.08 0.40
CA THR A 564 0.08 22.36 0.56
C THR A 564 -0.73 21.06 0.42
N ASN A 565 -1.55 20.77 1.44
CA ASN A 565 -2.28 19.49 1.57
C ASN A 565 -1.40 18.23 1.58
N GLY A 566 -0.08 18.36 1.78
CA GLY A 566 0.81 17.24 2.07
C GLY A 566 0.54 16.63 3.44
N PHE A 567 1.23 15.57 3.75
CA PHE A 567 1.15 14.87 5.03
C PHE A 567 2.32 15.27 5.93
N GLU A 568 2.04 15.95 7.06
CA GLU A 568 3.07 16.24 8.07
C GLU A 568 3.43 14.95 8.82
N PHE A 569 4.68 14.54 8.73
CA PHE A 569 5.24 13.40 9.42
C PHE A 569 5.89 13.86 10.72
N ASP A 570 5.39 13.42 11.86
CA ASP A 570 5.93 13.73 13.19
C ASP A 570 6.66 12.52 13.77
N THR A 571 7.99 12.64 13.91
CA THR A 571 8.84 11.56 14.41
C THR A 571 8.80 11.38 15.92
N SER A 572 8.06 12.19 16.67
CA SER A 572 7.86 12.03 18.12
C SER A 572 6.82 10.94 18.45
N ILE A 573 5.99 10.56 17.49
CA ILE A 573 4.93 9.57 17.66
C ILE A 573 5.52 8.16 17.56
N ARG A 574 5.16 7.24 18.48
CA ARG A 574 5.50 5.81 18.37
C ARG A 574 4.93 5.25 17.06
N GLY A 575 5.71 4.46 16.33
CA GLY A 575 5.42 4.03 14.95
C GLY A 575 6.06 4.94 13.90
N ASN A 576 6.46 6.15 14.30
CA ASN A 576 7.12 7.15 13.45
C ASN A 576 8.54 7.51 13.91
N TRP A 577 9.07 6.89 14.97
CA TRP A 577 10.39 7.28 15.47
C TRP A 577 11.47 7.12 14.41
N ASN A 578 12.35 8.13 14.31
CA ASN A 578 13.50 8.15 13.41
C ASN A 578 14.81 7.77 14.10
N THR A 579 14.71 7.09 15.25
CA THR A 579 15.86 6.64 16.07
C THR A 579 16.56 5.45 15.43
N GLY A 580 17.74 5.13 15.96
CA GLY A 580 18.53 3.96 15.56
C GLY A 580 19.22 4.08 14.19
N HIS A 581 19.92 3.03 13.79
CA HIS A 581 20.78 3.01 12.60
C HIS A 581 21.65 4.27 12.53
N GLU A 582 22.29 4.60 13.66
CA GLU A 582 22.94 5.89 13.88
C GLU A 582 24.46 5.81 13.75
N PHE A 583 25.04 6.81 13.07
CA PHE A 583 26.48 7.04 13.07
C PHE A 583 26.80 8.21 14.02
N ALA A 584 27.34 7.90 15.20
CA ALA A 584 27.57 8.89 16.24
C ALA A 584 28.75 8.50 17.16
N ASP A 585 29.46 9.52 17.66
CA ASP A 585 30.54 9.31 18.64
C ASP A 585 29.94 9.14 20.03
N LYS A 586 29.45 7.93 20.30
CA LYS A 586 28.86 7.50 21.58
C LYS A 586 29.60 6.30 22.13
N PRO A 587 29.45 5.98 23.44
CA PRO A 587 30.10 4.81 24.04
C PRO A 587 29.83 3.52 23.23
N PRO A 588 30.78 2.56 23.21
CA PRO A 588 30.57 1.29 22.53
C PRO A 588 29.31 0.57 23.03
N LYS A 589 28.60 -0.11 22.11
CA LYS A 589 27.33 -0.81 22.38
C LYS A 589 26.16 0.08 22.82
N THR A 590 26.24 1.39 22.57
CA THR A 590 25.06 2.25 22.73
C THR A 590 23.97 1.79 21.76
N LYS A 591 22.77 1.50 22.28
CA LYS A 591 21.62 1.08 21.49
C LYS A 591 21.38 2.03 20.32
N GLY A 592 21.26 1.48 19.14
CA GLY A 592 20.96 2.23 17.90
C GLY A 592 22.17 2.81 17.19
N VAL A 593 23.35 2.78 17.81
CA VAL A 593 24.59 3.26 17.19
C VAL A 593 25.31 2.10 16.51
N ILE A 594 25.47 2.23 15.17
CA ILE A 594 26.07 1.21 14.32
C ILE A 594 27.47 1.58 13.83
N GLY A 595 27.91 2.81 14.03
CA GLY A 595 29.24 3.27 13.63
C GLY A 595 29.60 4.62 14.22
N LYS A 596 30.85 5.03 14.02
CA LYS A 596 31.34 6.36 14.41
C LYS A 596 30.64 7.45 13.60
N LYS A 597 30.60 8.67 14.12
CA LYS A 597 30.08 9.82 13.41
C LYS A 597 30.86 10.00 12.08
N LEU A 598 30.11 10.04 10.98
CA LEU A 598 30.65 10.30 9.65
C LEU A 598 30.80 11.81 9.42
N ALA A 599 31.93 12.24 8.90
CA ALA A 599 32.12 13.60 8.44
C ALA A 599 31.20 13.92 7.25
N PRO A 600 30.82 15.18 7.01
CA PRO A 600 29.95 15.55 5.89
C PRO A 600 30.44 15.05 4.52
N ASP A 601 31.75 15.04 4.28
CA ASP A 601 32.32 14.56 3.02
C ASP A 601 32.31 13.03 2.91
N GLU A 602 32.45 12.31 4.02
CA GLU A 602 32.28 10.85 4.07
C GLU A 602 30.83 10.46 3.76
N ARG A 603 29.84 11.18 4.30
CA ARG A 603 28.41 10.98 3.97
C ARG A 603 28.17 11.16 2.47
N LYS A 604 28.71 12.23 1.86
CA LYS A 604 28.59 12.48 0.43
C LYS A 604 29.27 11.39 -0.41
N ALA A 605 30.44 10.92 0.01
CA ALA A 605 31.15 9.83 -0.66
C ALA A 605 30.32 8.55 -0.66
N ILE A 606 29.74 8.17 0.49
CA ILE A 606 28.85 7.00 0.61
C ILE A 606 27.62 7.21 -0.30
N ILE A 607 27.02 8.40 -0.34
CA ILE A 607 25.88 8.72 -1.21
C ILE A 607 26.23 8.48 -2.68
N GLU A 608 27.39 8.99 -3.16
CA GLU A 608 27.83 8.77 -4.54
C GLU A 608 28.04 7.28 -4.85
N TYR A 609 28.60 6.54 -3.90
CA TYR A 609 28.73 5.09 -4.05
C TYR A 609 27.38 4.37 -4.12
N LEU A 610 26.41 4.75 -3.28
CA LEU A 610 25.07 4.12 -3.27
C LEU A 610 24.30 4.34 -4.60
N LYS A 611 24.64 5.37 -5.38
CA LYS A 611 24.11 5.56 -6.76
C LYS A 611 24.61 4.48 -7.73
N THR A 612 25.75 3.87 -7.44
CA THR A 612 26.33 2.80 -8.29
C THR A 612 25.71 1.42 -8.02
N LEU A 613 24.96 1.27 -6.91
CA LEU A 613 24.32 0.02 -6.51
C LEU A 613 22.92 -0.07 -7.11
#